data_1c1ec3331c530d775757ca09cf1dc990
#
_entry.id   1c1ec3331c530d775757ca09cf1dc990
#
_cell.length_a   1.000
_cell.length_b   1.000
_cell.length_c   1.000
_cell.angle_alpha   90.00
_cell.angle_beta   90.00
_cell.angle_gamma   90.00
#
_symmetry.space_group_name_H-M   'P 1'
#
loop_
_entity.id
_entity.type
_entity.pdbx_description
1 polymer ?
#
loop_
_entity_poly.entity_id
_entity_poly.type
_entity_poly.pdbx_seq_one_letter_code
_entity_poly.pdbx_strand_id
1 'polypeptide(L)'
;ILAQEMYDNGWCMPKGNPWRSFEEILHGAHHAHLSWNIRKELPQIKDMWEYSDVSSQKWLEMLSRFELSQKQIARWYDKDKRAVRGWRMSNQSLLENPYLISELDEGDKDNGPIVPEVIDLGLIEDKAIQGDYSPPALARIDSTLDKRRIRAYLIKSLRLAAGEGDTLLSYAEARERLENLKTNHSCAVPDGYIQANSEYLAERLNLIETEEARGVQLKLYAEIESFLRKIFGARAGRPLPVLTENWRDLISQTLFENQIRYDGNNPLHAQAMDDQTSALETIVSRKLTVLHGKAGTGKTTVMGALFRSSQLRAKGILLLAPTGKARIRLKTMAQSSSAFTIAQFLAKQKQFNWETMRPLLTGNGNYAQEKTVVIDECSMLTLEDFFAVFKILDM
;
A
#
# COMPACT_ATOMS: atom_id res chain seq x y z
N ILE A 1 -26.64 15.71 12.18
CA ILE A 1 -27.99 15.90 12.76
C ILE A 1 -28.39 17.37 12.61
N LEU A 2 -27.65 18.36 13.17
CA LEU A 2 -28.00 19.77 13.07
C LEU A 2 -28.15 20.23 11.60
N ALA A 3 -27.21 19.85 10.72
CA ALA A 3 -27.30 20.19 9.30
C ALA A 3 -28.56 19.64 8.63
N GLN A 4 -29.01 18.45 9.02
CA GLN A 4 -30.28 17.89 8.54
C GLN A 4 -31.48 18.69 9.03
N GLU A 5 -31.49 19.08 10.32
CA GLU A 5 -32.55 19.94 10.83
C GLU A 5 -32.60 21.32 10.17
N MET A 6 -31.41 21.88 9.87
CA MET A 6 -31.32 23.15 9.12
C MET A 6 -31.95 23.02 7.74
N TYR A 7 -31.68 21.91 7.05
CA TYR A 7 -32.22 21.64 5.73
C TYR A 7 -33.74 21.39 5.78
N ASP A 8 -34.18 20.48 6.66
CA ASP A 8 -35.59 20.07 6.75
C ASP A 8 -36.53 21.23 7.17
N ASN A 9 -36.04 22.17 7.96
CA ASN A 9 -36.78 23.34 8.40
C ASN A 9 -36.58 24.58 7.50
N GLY A 10 -35.78 24.47 6.44
CA GLY A 10 -35.54 25.59 5.51
C GLY A 10 -34.78 26.77 6.14
N TRP A 11 -34.00 26.55 7.21
CA TRP A 11 -33.22 27.61 7.87
C TRP A 11 -31.96 27.98 7.07
N CYS A 12 -31.55 27.14 6.15
CA CYS A 12 -30.48 27.43 5.20
C CYS A 12 -31.14 27.89 3.88
N MET A 13 -30.83 29.12 3.44
CA MET A 13 -31.32 29.64 2.17
C MET A 13 -30.78 28.77 1.01
N PRO A 14 -31.62 28.45 0.01
CA PRO A 14 -31.14 27.82 -1.21
C PRO A 14 -29.99 28.65 -1.79
N LYS A 15 -28.85 27.98 -2.07
CA LYS A 15 -27.59 28.62 -2.52
C LYS A 15 -26.91 29.54 -1.52
N GLY A 16 -27.39 29.64 -0.28
CA GLY A 16 -26.70 30.38 0.80
C GLY A 16 -25.55 29.58 1.43
N ASN A 17 -24.73 30.30 2.20
CA ASN A 17 -23.67 29.63 2.97
C ASN A 17 -24.27 28.96 4.22
N PRO A 18 -24.26 27.61 4.33
CA PRO A 18 -24.85 26.89 5.45
C PRO A 18 -24.14 27.18 6.77
N TRP A 19 -22.87 27.58 6.75
CA TRP A 19 -22.12 27.91 7.93
C TRP A 19 -22.56 29.24 8.57
N ARG A 20 -23.08 30.19 7.79
CA ARG A 20 -23.70 31.39 8.34
C ARG A 20 -24.93 31.04 9.17
N SER A 21 -25.81 30.20 8.64
CA SER A 21 -26.98 29.73 9.41
C SER A 21 -26.59 28.90 10.65
N PHE A 22 -25.52 28.12 10.55
CA PHE A 22 -24.96 27.40 11.69
C PHE A 22 -24.49 28.37 12.78
N GLU A 23 -23.76 29.41 12.46
CA GLU A 23 -23.31 30.43 13.41
C GLU A 23 -24.49 31.19 14.04
N GLU A 24 -25.48 31.56 13.25
CA GLU A 24 -26.72 32.19 13.76
C GLU A 24 -27.43 31.30 14.78
N ILE A 25 -27.47 29.98 14.56
CA ILE A 25 -28.02 29.01 15.51
C ILE A 25 -27.15 28.94 16.77
N LEU A 26 -25.85 28.93 16.69
CA LEU A 26 -24.97 28.96 17.85
C LEU A 26 -25.19 30.22 18.72
N HIS A 27 -25.61 31.32 18.10
CA HIS A 27 -25.91 32.59 18.79
C HIS A 27 -27.37 32.79 19.15
N GLY A 28 -28.20 31.76 19.03
CA GLY A 28 -29.59 31.79 19.58
C GLY A 28 -30.70 31.71 18.55
N ALA A 29 -30.42 31.83 17.25
CA ALA A 29 -31.44 31.71 16.22
C ALA A 29 -32.06 30.29 16.23
N HIS A 30 -33.38 30.22 16.04
CA HIS A 30 -34.12 28.95 15.91
C HIS A 30 -34.07 28.01 17.11
N HIS A 31 -33.53 28.42 18.28
CA HIS A 31 -33.38 27.54 19.46
C HIS A 31 -34.67 26.90 19.92
N ALA A 32 -35.82 27.60 19.82
CA ALA A 32 -37.12 27.08 20.20
C ALA A 32 -37.59 25.90 19.32
N HIS A 33 -37.08 25.81 18.09
CA HIS A 33 -37.48 24.81 17.08
C HIS A 33 -36.47 23.64 16.95
N LEU A 34 -35.33 23.72 17.64
CA LEU A 34 -34.34 22.63 17.64
C LEU A 34 -34.88 21.41 18.40
N SER A 35 -34.51 20.23 17.92
CA SER A 35 -34.80 18.99 18.67
C SER A 35 -34.12 19.01 20.03
N TRP A 36 -34.70 18.25 20.98
CA TRP A 36 -34.17 18.18 22.35
C TRP A 36 -32.71 17.73 22.40
N ASN A 37 -32.33 16.77 21.57
CA ASN A 37 -30.97 16.24 21.52
C ASN A 37 -29.98 17.33 21.13
N ILE A 38 -30.27 18.12 20.08
CA ILE A 38 -29.40 19.21 19.61
C ILE A 38 -29.34 20.31 20.66
N ARG A 39 -30.48 20.72 21.25
CA ARG A 39 -30.49 21.74 22.31
C ARG A 39 -29.61 21.35 23.49
N LYS A 40 -29.55 20.09 23.85
CA LYS A 40 -28.70 19.59 24.93
C LYS A 40 -27.21 19.67 24.59
N GLU A 41 -26.83 19.41 23.36
CA GLU A 41 -25.44 19.39 22.90
C GLU A 41 -24.92 20.76 22.44
N LEU A 42 -25.85 21.69 22.13
CA LEU A 42 -25.54 22.99 21.54
C LEU A 42 -24.53 23.83 22.34
N PRO A 43 -24.61 23.90 23.68
CA PRO A 43 -23.62 24.63 24.47
C PRO A 43 -22.18 24.10 24.27
N GLN A 44 -22.02 22.78 24.29
CA GLN A 44 -20.76 22.13 24.08
C GLN A 44 -20.23 22.36 22.64
N ILE A 45 -21.12 22.26 21.65
CA ILE A 45 -20.78 22.54 20.25
C ILE A 45 -20.31 24.00 20.09
N LYS A 46 -21.01 24.94 20.74
CA LYS A 46 -20.68 26.37 20.73
C LYS A 46 -19.28 26.59 21.34
N ASP A 47 -19.04 26.06 22.53
CA ASP A 47 -17.72 26.16 23.18
C ASP A 47 -16.62 25.60 22.29
N MET A 48 -16.81 24.41 21.71
CA MET A 48 -15.82 23.81 20.79
C MET A 48 -15.58 24.68 19.55
N TRP A 49 -16.61 25.31 19.00
CA TRP A 49 -16.48 26.20 17.85
C TRP A 49 -15.75 27.49 18.19
N GLU A 50 -16.12 28.14 19.30
CA GLU A 50 -15.51 29.41 19.74
C GLU A 50 -14.05 29.26 20.19
N TYR A 51 -13.69 28.11 20.79
CA TYR A 51 -12.32 27.79 21.17
C TYR A 51 -11.46 27.25 20.02
N SER A 52 -12.06 26.90 18.89
CA SER A 52 -11.31 26.45 17.72
C SER A 52 -10.59 27.61 17.04
N ASP A 53 -9.33 27.39 16.64
CA ASP A 53 -8.62 28.37 15.82
C ASP A 53 -9.26 28.52 14.43
N VAL A 54 -9.16 29.72 13.86
CA VAL A 54 -9.76 30.07 12.55
C VAL A 54 -9.35 29.11 11.42
N SER A 55 -8.10 28.60 11.47
CA SER A 55 -7.62 27.63 10.49
C SER A 55 -8.34 26.29 10.61
N SER A 56 -8.65 25.86 11.84
CA SER A 56 -9.41 24.63 12.10
C SER A 56 -10.89 24.76 11.71
N GLN A 57 -11.50 25.93 11.95
CA GLN A 57 -12.87 26.23 11.50
C GLN A 57 -12.96 26.16 9.98
N LYS A 58 -12.10 26.89 9.27
CA LYS A 58 -12.05 26.88 7.79
C LYS A 58 -11.78 25.48 7.22
N TRP A 59 -10.97 24.70 7.92
CA TRP A 59 -10.70 23.33 7.50
C TRP A 59 -11.92 22.42 7.68
N LEU A 60 -12.69 22.57 8.76
CA LEU A 60 -13.95 21.85 8.93
C LEU A 60 -14.99 22.26 7.88
N GLU A 61 -15.10 23.56 7.56
CA GLU A 61 -15.93 24.06 6.47
C GLU A 61 -15.55 23.43 5.13
N MET A 62 -14.25 23.29 4.84
CA MET A 62 -13.76 22.64 3.64
C MET A 62 -14.14 21.16 3.60
N LEU A 63 -13.90 20.41 4.70
CA LEU A 63 -14.25 19.00 4.79
C LEU A 63 -15.75 18.75 4.60
N SER A 64 -16.61 19.68 5.03
CA SER A 64 -18.06 19.57 4.88
C SER A 64 -18.55 19.67 3.43
N ARG A 65 -17.71 20.12 2.50
CA ARG A 65 -18.01 20.14 1.07
C ARG A 65 -17.90 18.75 0.43
N PHE A 66 -17.21 17.85 1.07
CA PHE A 66 -16.90 16.55 0.53
C PHE A 66 -17.85 15.49 1.12
N GLU A 67 -18.28 14.55 0.29
CA GLU A 67 -19.09 13.42 0.73
C GLU A 67 -18.22 12.42 1.53
N LEU A 68 -17.99 12.74 2.80
CA LEU A 68 -17.16 11.98 3.72
C LEU A 68 -17.97 11.39 4.86
N SER A 69 -17.63 10.18 5.29
CA SER A 69 -18.15 9.61 6.52
C SER A 69 -17.62 10.36 7.76
N GLN A 70 -18.33 10.25 8.88
CA GLN A 70 -17.87 10.85 10.16
C GLN A 70 -16.46 10.40 10.55
N LYS A 71 -16.12 9.12 10.31
CA LYS A 71 -14.78 8.59 10.60
C LYS A 71 -13.72 9.19 9.68
N GLN A 72 -14.05 9.40 8.42
CA GLN A 72 -13.15 10.07 7.46
C GLN A 72 -12.93 11.54 7.86
N ILE A 73 -13.98 12.27 8.21
CA ILE A 73 -13.87 13.64 8.71
C ILE A 73 -13.00 13.67 9.98
N ALA A 74 -13.29 12.82 10.96
CA ALA A 74 -12.55 12.79 12.22
C ALA A 74 -11.05 12.53 12.05
N ARG A 75 -10.64 11.65 11.12
CA ARG A 75 -9.23 11.36 10.89
C ARG A 75 -8.49 12.49 10.17
N TRP A 76 -9.21 13.29 9.38
CA TRP A 76 -8.62 14.42 8.65
C TRP A 76 -8.73 15.76 9.38
N TYR A 77 -9.73 15.93 10.24
CA TYR A 77 -9.87 17.13 11.07
C TYR A 77 -8.86 17.16 12.22
N ASP A 78 -8.71 16.07 12.94
CA ASP A 78 -7.88 15.93 14.13
C ASP A 78 -6.38 15.91 13.76
N LYS A 79 -5.64 16.92 14.23
CA LYS A 79 -4.19 17.08 13.96
C LYS A 79 -3.36 15.90 14.51
N ASP A 80 -3.73 15.38 15.67
CA ASP A 80 -3.01 14.28 16.32
C ASP A 80 -3.24 12.97 15.57
N LYS A 81 -4.48 12.71 15.13
CA LYS A 81 -4.78 11.54 14.28
C LYS A 81 -4.03 11.59 12.95
N ARG A 82 -3.90 12.77 12.34
CA ARG A 82 -3.06 12.95 11.14
C ARG A 82 -1.59 12.67 11.44
N ALA A 83 -1.07 13.20 12.56
CA ALA A 83 0.33 13.01 12.94
C ALA A 83 0.68 11.53 13.20
N VAL A 84 -0.20 10.77 13.85
CA VAL A 84 -0.04 9.31 14.07
C VAL A 84 0.05 8.55 12.75
N ARG A 85 -0.67 8.99 11.72
CA ARG A 85 -0.61 8.41 10.36
C ARG A 85 0.57 8.91 9.51
N GLY A 86 1.42 9.77 10.07
CA GLY A 86 2.55 10.38 9.35
C GLY A 86 2.17 11.56 8.45
N TRP A 87 0.93 12.01 8.48
CA TRP A 87 0.42 13.13 7.66
C TRP A 87 0.72 14.48 8.35
N ARG A 88 1.98 14.91 8.25
CA ARG A 88 2.50 16.12 8.92
C ARG A 88 2.29 17.37 8.07
N MET A 89 1.05 17.77 7.85
CA MET A 89 0.71 18.98 7.11
C MET A 89 -0.19 19.91 7.92
N SER A 90 -0.09 21.21 7.64
CA SER A 90 -0.92 22.22 8.26
C SER A 90 -2.33 22.23 7.65
N ASN A 91 -3.30 22.78 8.38
CA ASN A 91 -4.62 23.04 7.80
C ASN A 91 -4.53 24.01 6.61
N GLN A 92 -3.59 24.96 6.64
CA GLN A 92 -3.36 25.89 5.53
C GLN A 92 -2.97 25.14 4.25
N SER A 93 -2.01 24.20 4.32
CA SER A 93 -1.61 23.40 3.18
C SER A 93 -2.76 22.57 2.62
N LEU A 94 -3.63 22.06 3.50
CA LEU A 94 -4.83 21.30 3.10
C LEU A 94 -5.91 22.20 2.47
N LEU A 95 -6.05 23.44 2.94
CA LEU A 95 -6.94 24.43 2.34
C LEU A 95 -6.46 24.88 0.96
N GLU A 96 -5.14 24.94 0.75
CA GLU A 96 -4.53 25.28 -0.54
C GLU A 96 -4.63 24.13 -1.55
N ASN A 97 -4.54 22.90 -1.05
CA ASN A 97 -4.62 21.68 -1.87
C ASN A 97 -5.42 20.58 -1.18
N PRO A 98 -6.76 20.59 -1.27
CA PRO A 98 -7.59 19.53 -0.69
C PRO A 98 -7.39 18.15 -1.31
N TYR A 99 -6.85 18.04 -2.53
CA TYR A 99 -6.54 16.75 -3.14
C TYR A 99 -5.49 15.95 -2.37
N LEU A 100 -4.69 16.60 -1.49
CA LEU A 100 -3.78 15.90 -0.59
C LEU A 100 -4.49 14.85 0.27
N ILE A 101 -5.77 15.03 0.55
CA ILE A 101 -6.58 14.04 1.26
C ILE A 101 -6.60 12.73 0.47
N SER A 102 -6.95 12.78 -0.81
CA SER A 102 -7.02 11.57 -1.65
C SER A 102 -5.64 11.02 -2.02
N GLU A 103 -4.62 11.86 -2.05
CA GLU A 103 -3.24 11.42 -2.30
C GLU A 103 -2.68 10.58 -1.14
N LEU A 104 -3.10 10.85 0.10
CA LEU A 104 -2.51 10.28 1.31
C LEU A 104 -3.41 9.27 2.02
N ASP A 105 -4.73 9.35 1.80
CA ASP A 105 -5.67 8.48 2.47
C ASP A 105 -5.60 7.06 1.88
N GLU A 106 -5.23 6.10 2.71
CA GLU A 106 -5.22 4.67 2.37
C GLU A 106 -6.46 3.93 2.86
N GLY A 107 -7.38 4.65 3.53
CA GLY A 107 -8.56 4.06 4.15
C GLY A 107 -8.27 3.42 5.51
N ASP A 108 -9.26 2.73 6.01
CA ASP A 108 -9.22 1.88 7.20
C ASP A 108 -10.16 0.67 7.00
N LYS A 109 -10.28 -0.18 8.02
CA LYS A 109 -11.12 -1.39 7.96
C LYS A 109 -12.57 -1.13 7.59
N ASP A 110 -13.12 0.00 8.04
CA ASP A 110 -14.54 0.32 7.90
C ASP A 110 -14.83 1.28 6.73
N ASN A 111 -13.82 2.04 6.31
CA ASN A 111 -13.95 3.04 5.25
C ASN A 111 -12.77 2.95 4.29
N GLY A 112 -13.07 2.78 3.03
CA GLY A 112 -12.07 2.83 1.96
C GLY A 112 -11.31 4.15 1.90
N PRO A 113 -10.28 4.24 1.03
CA PRO A 113 -9.56 5.48 0.80
C PRO A 113 -10.47 6.56 0.21
N ILE A 114 -10.21 7.81 0.57
CA ILE A 114 -10.88 8.94 -0.05
C ILE A 114 -10.34 9.10 -1.47
N VAL A 115 -11.23 9.07 -2.43
CA VAL A 115 -10.88 9.14 -3.86
C VAL A 115 -10.98 10.58 -4.39
N PRO A 116 -10.22 10.94 -5.45
CA PRO A 116 -10.22 12.32 -5.99
C PRO A 116 -11.60 12.79 -6.47
N GLU A 117 -12.47 11.88 -6.89
CA GLU A 117 -13.84 12.21 -7.34
C GLU A 117 -14.67 12.88 -6.23
N VAL A 118 -14.48 12.47 -4.99
CA VAL A 118 -15.16 13.08 -3.83
C VAL A 118 -14.71 14.53 -3.65
N ILE A 119 -13.45 14.82 -3.93
CA ILE A 119 -12.89 16.17 -3.85
C ILE A 119 -13.38 17.01 -5.05
N ASP A 120 -13.42 16.43 -6.25
CA ASP A 120 -13.97 17.09 -7.44
C ASP A 120 -15.41 17.57 -7.21
N LEU A 121 -16.27 16.71 -6.63
CA LEU A 121 -17.65 17.06 -6.33
C LEU A 121 -17.80 18.31 -5.45
N GLY A 122 -16.88 18.50 -4.51
CA GLY A 122 -16.93 19.66 -3.61
C GLY A 122 -16.21 20.92 -4.14
N LEU A 123 -15.34 20.79 -5.17
CA LEU A 123 -14.54 21.90 -5.68
C LEU A 123 -14.95 22.36 -7.10
N ILE A 124 -15.44 21.44 -7.94
CA ILE A 124 -15.79 21.70 -9.35
C ILE A 124 -17.32 21.64 -9.51
N GLU A 125 -18.04 22.31 -8.63
CA GLU A 125 -19.49 22.42 -8.75
C GLU A 125 -19.91 23.36 -9.89
N ASP A 126 -21.09 23.08 -10.47
CA ASP A 126 -21.73 24.01 -11.40
C ASP A 126 -21.92 25.37 -10.72
N LYS A 127 -21.52 26.45 -11.40
CA LYS A 127 -21.68 27.82 -10.93
C LYS A 127 -23.13 28.15 -10.54
N ALA A 128 -24.11 27.48 -11.15
CA ALA A 128 -25.51 27.63 -10.82
C ALA A 128 -25.87 27.08 -9.41
N ILE A 129 -25.07 26.13 -8.88
CA ILE A 129 -25.25 25.49 -7.60
C ILE A 129 -24.43 26.19 -6.50
N GLN A 130 -23.24 26.69 -6.83
CA GLN A 130 -22.30 27.27 -5.86
C GLN A 130 -22.90 28.45 -5.07
N GLY A 131 -23.73 29.30 -5.72
CA GLY A 131 -24.33 30.45 -5.02
C GLY A 131 -23.31 31.27 -4.25
N ASP A 132 -23.64 31.62 -2.99
CA ASP A 132 -22.78 32.38 -2.05
C ASP A 132 -21.76 31.49 -1.31
N TYR A 133 -21.82 30.18 -1.51
CA TYR A 133 -20.92 29.21 -0.85
C TYR A 133 -19.89 28.63 -1.84
N SER A 134 -19.14 29.49 -2.50
CA SER A 134 -18.05 29.09 -3.38
C SER A 134 -16.84 28.54 -2.61
N PRO A 135 -16.04 27.63 -3.21
CA PRO A 135 -14.78 27.21 -2.60
C PRO A 135 -13.87 28.41 -2.33
N PRO A 136 -13.07 28.38 -1.24
CA PRO A 136 -12.05 29.40 -0.98
C PRO A 136 -11.14 29.62 -2.19
N ALA A 137 -10.73 30.86 -2.44
CA ALA A 137 -9.94 31.22 -3.62
C ALA A 137 -8.70 30.32 -3.83
N LEU A 138 -8.00 29.98 -2.75
CA LEU A 138 -6.80 29.13 -2.80
C LEU A 138 -7.11 27.68 -3.21
N ALA A 139 -8.29 27.16 -2.89
CA ALA A 139 -8.71 25.79 -3.23
C ALA A 139 -9.39 25.70 -4.60
N ARG A 140 -9.75 26.84 -5.19
CA ARG A 140 -10.53 26.88 -6.45
C ARG A 140 -9.81 26.16 -7.57
N ILE A 141 -10.57 25.42 -8.36
CA ILE A 141 -10.14 24.70 -9.54
C ILE A 141 -10.76 25.40 -10.75
N ASP A 142 -9.94 26.12 -11.49
CA ASP A 142 -10.38 26.87 -12.67
C ASP A 142 -10.25 26.05 -13.97
N SER A 143 -9.54 24.94 -13.94
CA SER A 143 -9.31 24.06 -15.08
C SER A 143 -9.29 22.60 -14.65
N THR A 144 -9.86 21.73 -15.47
CA THR A 144 -9.74 20.27 -15.29
C THR A 144 -8.29 19.77 -15.36
N LEU A 145 -7.38 20.57 -15.95
CA LEU A 145 -5.94 20.33 -16.03
C LEU A 145 -5.15 20.89 -14.84
N ASP A 146 -5.84 21.34 -13.74
CA ASP A 146 -5.13 21.77 -12.53
C ASP A 146 -4.18 20.67 -12.04
N LYS A 147 -2.91 21.03 -11.84
CA LYS A 147 -1.85 20.07 -11.48
C LYS A 147 -2.11 19.34 -10.18
N ARG A 148 -2.81 19.95 -9.20
CA ARG A 148 -3.21 19.33 -7.93
C ARG A 148 -4.17 18.17 -8.17
N ARG A 149 -5.19 18.45 -9.01
CA ARG A 149 -6.19 17.47 -9.43
C ARG A 149 -5.56 16.32 -10.21
N ILE A 150 -4.81 16.62 -11.25
CA ILE A 150 -4.20 15.60 -12.11
C ILE A 150 -3.21 14.73 -11.33
N ARG A 151 -2.43 15.30 -10.40
CA ARG A 151 -1.54 14.48 -9.53
C ARG A 151 -2.33 13.48 -8.69
N ALA A 152 -3.44 13.88 -8.10
CA ALA A 152 -4.29 12.99 -7.32
C ALA A 152 -4.84 11.82 -8.16
N TYR A 153 -5.29 12.10 -9.39
CA TYR A 153 -5.75 11.05 -10.31
C TYR A 153 -4.61 10.16 -10.83
N LEU A 154 -3.42 10.71 -11.05
CA LEU A 154 -2.22 9.91 -11.34
C LEU A 154 -1.90 8.95 -10.21
N ILE A 155 -1.90 9.42 -8.95
CA ILE A 155 -1.67 8.57 -7.78
C ILE A 155 -2.73 7.47 -7.68
N LYS A 156 -4.01 7.80 -7.91
CA LYS A 156 -5.08 6.81 -7.96
C LYS A 156 -4.83 5.76 -9.05
N SER A 157 -4.49 6.18 -10.26
CA SER A 157 -4.20 5.29 -11.39
C SER A 157 -3.01 4.37 -11.11
N LEU A 158 -1.95 4.90 -10.51
CA LEU A 158 -0.77 4.12 -10.11
C LEU A 158 -1.07 3.12 -8.98
N ARG A 159 -1.95 3.47 -8.03
CA ARG A 159 -2.41 2.53 -7.00
C ARG A 159 -3.23 1.37 -7.60
N LEU A 160 -4.08 1.67 -8.58
CA LEU A 160 -4.84 0.65 -9.30
C LEU A 160 -3.92 -0.25 -10.11
N ALA A 161 -2.96 0.31 -10.85
CA ALA A 161 -1.96 -0.45 -11.61
C ALA A 161 -1.13 -1.36 -10.69
N ALA A 162 -0.70 -0.85 -9.54
CA ALA A 162 0.03 -1.66 -8.55
C ALA A 162 -0.80 -2.85 -8.03
N GLY A 163 -2.11 -2.67 -7.85
CA GLY A 163 -3.04 -3.76 -7.53
C GLY A 163 -3.16 -4.81 -8.64
N GLU A 164 -2.88 -4.44 -9.89
CA GLU A 164 -2.82 -5.32 -11.07
C GLU A 164 -1.42 -5.95 -11.27
N GLY A 165 -0.41 -5.49 -10.52
CA GLY A 165 0.98 -5.96 -10.59
C GLY A 165 1.96 -4.98 -11.24
N ASP A 166 1.49 -3.84 -11.75
CA ASP A 166 2.30 -2.84 -12.44
C ASP A 166 2.67 -1.68 -11.51
N THR A 167 3.86 -1.69 -10.96
CA THR A 167 4.35 -0.64 -10.05
C THR A 167 5.01 0.54 -10.73
N LEU A 168 5.23 0.46 -12.04
CA LEU A 168 5.77 1.48 -12.91
C LEU A 168 4.94 1.54 -14.20
N LEU A 169 4.50 2.73 -14.60
CA LEU A 169 3.84 2.96 -15.89
C LEU A 169 4.73 3.85 -16.77
N SER A 170 4.73 3.61 -18.06
CA SER A 170 5.24 4.60 -19.01
C SER A 170 4.37 5.86 -18.98
N TYR A 171 4.90 7.01 -19.43
CA TYR A 171 4.10 8.23 -19.52
C TYR A 171 2.90 8.07 -20.47
N ALA A 172 3.03 7.26 -21.51
CA ALA A 172 1.95 6.97 -22.43
C ALA A 172 0.82 6.17 -21.75
N GLU A 173 1.16 5.09 -21.05
CA GLU A 173 0.19 4.28 -20.29
C GLU A 173 -0.47 5.08 -19.16
N ALA A 174 0.29 5.90 -18.44
CA ALA A 174 -0.23 6.75 -17.39
C ALA A 174 -1.26 7.76 -17.95
N ARG A 175 -0.98 8.35 -19.13
CA ARG A 175 -1.89 9.23 -19.82
C ARG A 175 -3.15 8.50 -20.30
N GLU A 176 -2.99 7.34 -20.94
CA GLU A 176 -4.11 6.51 -21.40
C GLU A 176 -5.01 6.10 -20.22
N ARG A 177 -4.44 5.73 -19.08
CA ARG A 177 -5.21 5.42 -17.88
C ARG A 177 -5.97 6.62 -17.36
N LEU A 178 -5.38 7.83 -17.37
CA LEU A 178 -6.09 9.06 -17.01
C LEU A 178 -7.26 9.36 -17.94
N GLU A 179 -7.08 9.21 -19.25
CA GLU A 179 -8.11 9.43 -20.26
C GLU A 179 -9.29 8.47 -20.11
N ASN A 180 -9.00 7.21 -19.76
CA ASN A 180 -10.00 6.15 -19.60
C ASN A 180 -10.69 6.13 -18.22
N LEU A 181 -10.33 7.03 -17.30
CA LEU A 181 -11.01 7.13 -16.00
C LEU A 181 -12.46 7.58 -16.18
N LYS A 182 -13.38 6.84 -15.59
CA LYS A 182 -14.80 7.20 -15.53
C LYS A 182 -15.03 8.22 -14.42
N THR A 183 -14.95 9.49 -14.77
CA THR A 183 -15.08 10.63 -13.86
C THR A 183 -16.07 11.66 -14.42
N ASN A 184 -16.67 12.49 -13.55
CA ASN A 184 -17.60 13.54 -13.98
C ASN A 184 -16.91 14.62 -14.82
N HIS A 185 -15.62 14.85 -14.59
CA HIS A 185 -14.80 15.81 -15.34
C HIS A 185 -13.60 15.08 -15.93
N SER A 186 -13.37 15.24 -17.22
CA SER A 186 -12.27 14.58 -17.93
C SER A 186 -10.91 14.75 -17.20
N CYS A 187 -10.14 13.68 -17.18
CA CYS A 187 -8.75 13.66 -16.71
C CYS A 187 -7.76 13.51 -17.87
N ALA A 188 -8.22 13.58 -19.12
CA ALA A 188 -7.36 13.54 -20.29
C ALA A 188 -6.36 14.71 -20.26
N VAL A 189 -5.08 14.41 -20.42
CA VAL A 189 -4.00 15.39 -20.43
C VAL A 189 -3.28 15.39 -21.80
N PRO A 190 -2.82 16.55 -22.27
CA PRO A 190 -2.07 16.61 -23.52
C PRO A 190 -0.71 15.93 -23.42
N ASP A 191 -0.12 15.63 -24.57
CA ASP A 191 1.25 15.19 -24.64
C ASP A 191 2.18 16.21 -23.98
N GLY A 192 3.19 15.72 -23.25
CA GLY A 192 4.14 16.58 -22.54
C GLY A 192 3.63 17.14 -21.20
N TYR A 193 2.38 16.87 -20.82
CA TYR A 193 1.84 17.41 -19.54
C TYR A 193 2.65 16.96 -18.32
N ILE A 194 3.05 15.68 -18.27
CA ILE A 194 3.83 15.13 -17.15
C ILE A 194 5.19 15.84 -17.07
N GLN A 195 5.86 16.02 -18.21
CA GLN A 195 7.14 16.72 -18.27
C GLN A 195 7.01 18.19 -17.87
N ALA A 196 6.01 18.88 -18.40
CA ALA A 196 5.78 20.29 -18.09
C ALA A 196 5.48 20.56 -16.62
N ASN A 197 4.96 19.57 -15.89
CA ASN A 197 4.64 19.65 -14.47
C ASN A 197 5.56 18.78 -13.60
N SER A 198 6.71 18.35 -14.12
CA SER A 198 7.59 17.36 -13.47
C SER A 198 8.04 17.78 -12.08
N GLU A 199 8.39 19.03 -11.85
CA GLU A 199 8.78 19.53 -10.53
C GLU A 199 7.68 19.34 -9.49
N TYR A 200 6.45 19.73 -9.82
CA TYR A 200 5.30 19.56 -8.93
C TYR A 200 4.92 18.10 -8.71
N LEU A 201 4.93 17.30 -9.77
CA LEU A 201 4.61 15.88 -9.70
C LEU A 201 5.65 15.12 -8.89
N ALA A 202 6.94 15.47 -9.02
CA ALA A 202 8.05 14.86 -8.31
C ALA A 202 8.01 15.07 -6.78
N GLU A 203 7.19 15.98 -6.26
CA GLU A 203 6.97 16.06 -4.80
C GLU A 203 6.40 14.75 -4.23
N ARG A 204 5.55 14.05 -4.97
CA ARG A 204 4.83 12.84 -4.53
C ARG A 204 5.10 11.60 -5.36
N LEU A 205 5.56 11.77 -6.60
CA LEU A 205 5.82 10.70 -7.55
C LEU A 205 7.31 10.58 -7.84
N ASN A 206 7.73 9.41 -8.26
CA ASN A 206 9.05 9.19 -8.84
C ASN A 206 8.90 9.23 -10.36
N LEU A 207 9.55 10.17 -11.00
CA LEU A 207 9.58 10.32 -12.45
C LEU A 207 10.91 9.77 -12.96
N ILE A 208 10.85 8.89 -13.93
CA ILE A 208 12.01 8.26 -14.58
C ILE A 208 12.11 8.84 -15.97
N GLU A 209 13.23 9.51 -16.24
CA GLU A 209 13.54 10.06 -17.55
C GLU A 209 14.96 9.63 -17.94
N THR A 210 15.05 8.68 -18.84
CA THR A 210 16.29 8.21 -19.47
C THR A 210 16.19 8.39 -20.97
N GLU A 211 17.29 8.19 -21.67
CA GLU A 211 17.30 8.20 -23.15
C GLU A 211 16.38 7.12 -23.74
N GLU A 212 16.24 5.99 -23.03
CA GLU A 212 15.52 4.81 -23.51
C GLU A 212 14.08 4.72 -23.00
N ALA A 213 13.76 5.33 -21.85
CA ALA A 213 12.45 5.17 -21.21
C ALA A 213 12.03 6.38 -20.40
N ARG A 214 10.72 6.65 -20.41
CA ARG A 214 10.04 7.63 -19.56
C ARG A 214 8.92 6.96 -18.80
N GLY A 215 8.95 7.08 -17.49
CA GLY A 215 7.98 6.40 -16.63
C GLY A 215 7.66 7.15 -15.36
N VAL A 216 6.57 6.77 -14.73
CA VAL A 216 6.09 7.30 -13.46
C VAL A 216 5.68 6.18 -12.52
N GLN A 217 6.06 6.29 -11.27
CA GLN A 217 5.68 5.36 -10.21
C GLN A 217 5.45 6.09 -8.89
N LEU A 218 4.79 5.44 -7.94
CA LEU A 218 4.70 5.93 -6.58
C LEU A 218 6.09 5.92 -5.93
N LYS A 219 6.44 6.95 -5.17
CA LYS A 219 7.73 7.02 -4.44
C LYS A 219 7.97 5.79 -3.56
N LEU A 220 6.90 5.28 -2.95
CA LEU A 220 6.95 4.05 -2.16
C LEU A 220 7.60 2.90 -2.92
N TYR A 221 7.18 2.64 -4.17
CA TYR A 221 7.75 1.54 -4.96
C TYR A 221 9.19 1.81 -5.39
N ALA A 222 9.54 3.06 -5.69
CA ALA A 222 10.94 3.43 -5.96
C ALA A 222 11.85 3.15 -4.75
N GLU A 223 11.39 3.46 -3.55
CA GLU A 223 12.11 3.19 -2.31
C GLU A 223 12.24 1.68 -2.03
N ILE A 224 11.16 0.93 -2.22
CA ILE A 224 11.14 -0.54 -2.08
C ILE A 224 12.12 -1.17 -3.07
N GLU A 225 12.05 -0.82 -4.34
CA GLU A 225 12.94 -1.34 -5.38
C GLU A 225 14.41 -1.01 -5.10
N SER A 226 14.70 0.21 -4.68
CA SER A 226 16.05 0.64 -4.31
C SER A 226 16.60 -0.19 -3.14
N PHE A 227 15.79 -0.41 -2.11
CA PHE A 227 16.15 -1.24 -0.97
C PHE A 227 16.41 -2.69 -1.38
N LEU A 228 15.48 -3.31 -2.12
CA LEU A 228 15.62 -4.70 -2.57
C LEU A 228 16.82 -4.87 -3.49
N ARG A 229 17.05 -3.95 -4.43
CA ARG A 229 18.23 -3.94 -5.31
C ARG A 229 19.54 -3.91 -4.52
N LYS A 230 19.60 -3.07 -3.49
CA LYS A 230 20.76 -2.97 -2.60
C LYS A 230 21.02 -4.28 -1.87
N ILE A 231 19.99 -4.87 -1.26
CA ILE A 231 20.10 -6.12 -0.49
C ILE A 231 20.45 -7.29 -1.39
N PHE A 232 19.74 -7.45 -2.49
CA PHE A 232 19.98 -8.56 -3.41
C PHE A 232 21.37 -8.44 -4.08
N GLY A 233 21.76 -7.25 -4.50
CA GLY A 233 23.09 -6.99 -5.03
C GLY A 233 24.21 -7.26 -4.02
N ALA A 234 24.00 -6.92 -2.74
CA ALA A 234 24.95 -7.20 -1.68
C ALA A 234 25.07 -8.70 -1.33
N ARG A 235 24.04 -9.50 -1.60
CA ARG A 235 24.01 -10.94 -1.30
C ARG A 235 24.27 -11.83 -2.51
N ALA A 236 23.87 -11.36 -3.70
CA ALA A 236 24.11 -12.07 -4.95
C ALA A 236 25.62 -12.33 -5.15
N GLY A 237 25.94 -13.55 -5.51
CA GLY A 237 27.32 -13.95 -5.75
C GLY A 237 28.22 -14.10 -4.51
N ARG A 238 27.79 -13.73 -3.30
CA ARG A 238 28.59 -13.97 -2.09
C ARG A 238 28.63 -15.46 -1.76
N PRO A 239 29.82 -16.08 -1.71
CA PRO A 239 29.96 -17.48 -1.36
C PRO A 239 29.68 -17.70 0.12
N LEU A 240 29.20 -18.87 0.45
CA LEU A 240 29.11 -19.41 1.80
C LEU A 240 30.18 -20.51 2.00
N PRO A 241 30.53 -20.82 3.25
CA PRO A 241 31.37 -22.00 3.54
C PRO A 241 30.72 -23.26 2.99
N VAL A 242 31.52 -24.10 2.38
CA VAL A 242 31.05 -25.37 1.81
C VAL A 242 30.51 -26.26 2.91
N LEU A 243 29.32 -26.79 2.72
CA LEU A 243 28.74 -27.82 3.58
C LEU A 243 29.23 -29.20 3.14
N THR A 244 29.67 -30.01 4.10
CA THR A 244 30.24 -31.35 3.86
C THR A 244 29.16 -32.43 3.92
N GLU A 245 28.14 -32.32 3.08
CA GLU A 245 27.05 -33.31 3.00
C GLU A 245 27.01 -34.00 1.64
N ASN A 246 26.62 -35.25 1.60
CA ASN A 246 26.39 -35.98 0.36
C ASN A 246 24.98 -35.65 -0.21
N TRP A 247 24.92 -34.62 -1.02
CA TRP A 247 23.66 -34.14 -1.59
C TRP A 247 22.95 -35.18 -2.45
N ARG A 248 23.71 -36.01 -3.16
CA ARG A 248 23.15 -37.10 -3.98
C ARG A 248 22.43 -38.14 -3.14
N ASP A 249 22.98 -38.51 -1.98
CA ASP A 249 22.33 -39.42 -1.03
C ASP A 249 21.07 -38.81 -0.44
N LEU A 250 21.08 -37.51 -0.08
CA LEU A 250 19.90 -36.81 0.43
C LEU A 250 18.78 -36.73 -0.61
N ILE A 251 19.12 -36.56 -1.88
CA ILE A 251 18.13 -36.62 -2.98
C ILE A 251 17.56 -38.05 -3.09
N SER A 252 18.43 -39.07 -3.09
CA SER A 252 18.01 -40.46 -3.18
C SER A 252 17.07 -40.86 -2.03
N GLN A 253 17.38 -40.46 -0.80
CA GLN A 253 16.49 -40.64 0.35
C GLN A 253 15.17 -39.94 0.17
N THR A 254 15.18 -38.72 -0.37
CA THR A 254 13.96 -37.95 -0.64
C THR A 254 13.08 -38.61 -1.70
N LEU A 255 13.66 -39.12 -2.76
CA LEU A 255 12.96 -39.88 -3.78
C LEU A 255 12.31 -41.16 -3.22
N PHE A 256 13.08 -41.89 -2.42
CA PHE A 256 12.61 -43.15 -1.79
C PHE A 256 11.43 -42.87 -0.84
N GLU A 257 11.52 -41.93 0.05
CA GLU A 257 10.45 -41.59 1.00
C GLU A 257 9.18 -41.06 0.31
N ASN A 258 9.33 -40.35 -0.79
CA ASN A 258 8.21 -39.84 -1.59
C ASN A 258 7.68 -40.90 -2.59
N GLN A 259 8.18 -42.14 -2.56
CA GLN A 259 7.82 -43.21 -3.45
C GLN A 259 7.99 -42.91 -4.93
N ILE A 260 8.94 -42.02 -5.26
CA ILE A 260 9.28 -41.63 -6.63
C ILE A 260 10.22 -42.70 -7.19
N ARG A 261 9.79 -43.35 -8.27
CA ARG A 261 10.59 -44.41 -8.91
C ARG A 261 11.81 -43.78 -9.58
N TYR A 262 12.98 -44.22 -9.15
CA TYR A 262 14.27 -43.85 -9.75
C TYR A 262 14.91 -45.10 -10.35
N ASP A 263 15.34 -45.02 -11.61
CA ASP A 263 16.10 -46.06 -12.29
C ASP A 263 17.43 -45.49 -12.74
N GLY A 264 18.53 -45.91 -12.10
CA GLY A 264 19.87 -45.40 -12.38
C GLY A 264 20.40 -45.82 -13.77
N ASN A 265 19.78 -46.81 -14.42
CA ASN A 265 20.12 -47.20 -15.77
C ASN A 265 19.43 -46.34 -16.85
N ASN A 266 18.43 -45.54 -16.45
CA ASN A 266 17.77 -44.63 -17.35
C ASN A 266 18.60 -43.30 -17.44
N PRO A 267 19.13 -42.97 -18.64
CA PRO A 267 19.96 -41.77 -18.79
C PRO A 267 19.29 -40.47 -18.35
N LEU A 268 17.97 -40.34 -18.56
CA LEU A 268 17.20 -39.16 -18.16
C LEU A 268 17.09 -39.04 -16.63
N HIS A 269 16.94 -40.18 -15.93
CA HIS A 269 16.92 -40.17 -14.47
C HIS A 269 18.30 -39.85 -13.89
N ALA A 270 19.37 -40.39 -14.50
CA ALA A 270 20.76 -40.09 -14.08
C ALA A 270 21.06 -38.61 -14.26
N GLN A 271 20.71 -38.04 -15.41
CA GLN A 271 20.91 -36.59 -15.65
C GLN A 271 20.08 -35.74 -14.70
N ALA A 272 18.82 -36.08 -14.45
CA ALA A 272 17.98 -35.34 -13.49
C ALA A 272 18.57 -35.37 -12.07
N MET A 273 19.17 -36.49 -11.66
CA MET A 273 19.90 -36.60 -10.39
C MET A 273 21.11 -35.68 -10.32
N ASP A 274 21.88 -35.62 -11.39
CA ASP A 274 23.07 -34.76 -11.47
C ASP A 274 22.68 -33.29 -11.48
N ASP A 275 21.66 -32.90 -12.23
CA ASP A 275 21.13 -31.54 -12.29
C ASP A 275 20.60 -31.09 -10.91
N GLN A 276 19.85 -31.96 -10.21
CA GLN A 276 19.30 -31.67 -8.88
C GLN A 276 20.41 -31.56 -7.83
N THR A 277 21.43 -32.42 -7.92
CA THR A 277 22.62 -32.36 -7.03
C THR A 277 23.36 -31.05 -7.22
N SER A 278 23.67 -30.69 -8.46
CA SER A 278 24.33 -29.42 -8.80
C SER A 278 23.50 -28.19 -8.37
N ALA A 279 22.17 -28.27 -8.50
CA ALA A 279 21.28 -27.22 -8.00
C ALA A 279 21.37 -27.06 -6.47
N LEU A 280 21.40 -28.16 -5.70
CA LEU A 280 21.58 -28.11 -4.25
C LEU A 280 22.94 -27.53 -3.86
N GLU A 281 24.02 -27.95 -4.48
CA GLU A 281 25.37 -27.40 -4.25
C GLU A 281 25.41 -25.90 -4.51
N THR A 282 24.75 -25.45 -5.58
CA THR A 282 24.61 -24.03 -5.88
C THR A 282 23.81 -23.28 -4.81
N ILE A 283 22.67 -23.81 -4.40
CA ILE A 283 21.80 -23.22 -3.36
C ILE A 283 22.57 -23.00 -2.07
N VAL A 284 23.26 -23.99 -1.59
CA VAL A 284 23.94 -23.94 -0.28
C VAL A 284 25.27 -23.20 -0.31
N SER A 285 25.84 -22.98 -1.50
CA SER A 285 27.11 -22.24 -1.67
C SER A 285 26.93 -20.72 -1.74
N ARG A 286 25.71 -20.20 -1.76
CA ARG A 286 25.43 -18.77 -1.96
C ARG A 286 24.49 -18.21 -0.88
N LYS A 287 24.69 -16.93 -0.57
CA LYS A 287 23.81 -16.23 0.41
C LYS A 287 22.40 -15.99 -0.11
N LEU A 288 22.23 -15.88 -1.41
CA LEU A 288 20.92 -15.68 -2.04
C LEU A 288 20.88 -16.53 -3.32
N THR A 289 19.86 -17.36 -3.43
CA THR A 289 19.58 -18.19 -4.61
C THR A 289 18.12 -18.22 -4.93
N VAL A 290 17.79 -18.36 -6.21
CA VAL A 290 16.43 -18.55 -6.70
C VAL A 290 16.38 -19.88 -7.44
N LEU A 291 15.57 -20.81 -6.93
CA LEU A 291 15.31 -22.09 -7.59
C LEU A 291 14.10 -21.92 -8.52
N HIS A 292 14.36 -21.89 -9.81
CA HIS A 292 13.35 -21.76 -10.85
C HIS A 292 13.32 -23.03 -11.72
N GLY A 293 12.15 -23.40 -12.24
CA GLY A 293 12.01 -24.53 -13.15
C GLY A 293 10.54 -24.83 -13.47
N LYS A 294 10.28 -25.51 -14.58
CA LYS A 294 8.93 -25.93 -15.00
C LYS A 294 8.29 -26.88 -13.97
N ALA A 295 6.98 -27.08 -14.06
CA ALA A 295 6.31 -28.10 -13.27
C ALA A 295 6.91 -29.50 -13.56
N GLY A 296 7.07 -30.32 -12.52
CA GLY A 296 7.62 -31.68 -12.69
C GLY A 296 9.16 -31.79 -12.75
N THR A 297 9.92 -30.68 -12.72
CA THR A 297 11.42 -30.72 -12.79
C THR A 297 12.11 -31.10 -11.47
N GLY A 298 11.36 -31.51 -10.45
CA GLY A 298 11.94 -31.96 -9.19
C GLY A 298 12.27 -30.88 -8.17
N LYS A 299 11.77 -29.64 -8.30
CA LYS A 299 11.94 -28.59 -7.29
C LYS A 299 11.61 -29.07 -5.87
N THR A 300 10.51 -29.80 -5.74
CA THR A 300 10.08 -30.39 -4.45
C THR A 300 11.09 -31.39 -3.91
N THR A 301 11.73 -32.17 -4.78
CA THR A 301 12.79 -33.13 -4.40
C THR A 301 14.02 -32.40 -3.91
N VAL A 302 14.46 -31.34 -4.63
CA VAL A 302 15.59 -30.49 -4.20
C VAL A 302 15.30 -29.85 -2.84
N MET A 303 14.12 -29.29 -2.62
CA MET A 303 13.73 -28.73 -1.34
C MET A 303 13.65 -29.78 -0.24
N GLY A 304 13.11 -30.97 -0.51
CA GLY A 304 13.05 -32.08 0.43
C GLY A 304 14.44 -32.53 0.88
N ALA A 305 15.40 -32.62 -0.05
CA ALA A 305 16.78 -32.94 0.24
C ALA A 305 17.47 -31.82 1.06
N LEU A 306 17.22 -30.54 0.71
CA LEU A 306 17.69 -29.40 1.49
C LEU A 306 17.23 -29.47 2.96
N PHE A 307 15.97 -29.82 3.19
CA PHE A 307 15.42 -29.93 4.55
C PHE A 307 15.93 -31.13 5.34
N ARG A 308 16.59 -32.10 4.71
CA ARG A 308 17.24 -33.23 5.38
C ARG A 308 18.65 -32.91 5.83
N SER A 309 19.27 -31.84 5.33
CA SER A 309 20.60 -31.43 5.74
C SER A 309 20.68 -31.28 7.26
N SER A 310 21.53 -32.06 7.89
CA SER A 310 21.78 -31.99 9.33
C SER A 310 22.42 -30.67 9.73
N GLN A 311 23.28 -30.13 8.89
CA GLN A 311 24.02 -28.91 9.12
C GLN A 311 23.11 -27.67 8.99
N LEU A 312 22.13 -27.68 8.07
CA LEU A 312 21.15 -26.60 7.95
C LEU A 312 20.13 -26.66 9.07
N ARG A 313 19.65 -27.87 9.43
CA ARG A 313 18.73 -28.04 10.56
C ARG A 313 19.33 -27.56 11.89
N ALA A 314 20.59 -27.85 12.13
CA ALA A 314 21.28 -27.39 13.33
C ALA A 314 21.36 -25.86 13.45
N LYS A 315 21.37 -25.13 12.31
CA LYS A 315 21.36 -23.67 12.24
C LYS A 315 19.97 -23.05 12.22
N GLY A 316 18.93 -23.88 12.12
CA GLY A 316 17.53 -23.47 11.98
C GLY A 316 17.14 -23.06 10.56
N ILE A 317 15.93 -23.50 10.15
CA ILE A 317 15.34 -23.20 8.84
C ILE A 317 13.97 -22.56 9.06
N LEU A 318 13.81 -21.31 8.66
CA LEU A 318 12.54 -20.61 8.61
C LEU A 318 11.87 -20.87 7.25
N LEU A 319 10.62 -21.31 7.28
CA LEU A 319 9.84 -21.62 6.10
C LEU A 319 8.71 -20.59 5.94
N LEU A 320 8.69 -19.90 4.81
CA LEU A 320 7.71 -18.89 4.50
C LEU A 320 6.96 -19.23 3.21
N ALA A 321 5.67 -18.90 3.17
CA ALA A 321 4.84 -19.09 1.99
C ALA A 321 3.75 -18.00 1.90
N PRO A 322 3.26 -17.64 0.71
CA PRO A 322 2.20 -16.66 0.56
C PRO A 322 0.84 -17.17 1.07
N THR A 323 0.58 -18.46 0.98
CA THR A 323 -0.72 -19.05 1.30
C THR A 323 -0.65 -20.11 2.39
N GLY A 324 -1.78 -20.32 3.09
CA GLY A 324 -1.92 -21.39 4.09
C GLY A 324 -1.69 -22.78 3.52
N LYS A 325 -2.13 -23.04 2.26
CA LYS A 325 -1.92 -24.33 1.58
C LYS A 325 -0.44 -24.60 1.32
N ALA A 326 0.29 -23.62 0.78
CA ALA A 326 1.73 -23.73 0.54
C ALA A 326 2.49 -23.91 1.86
N ARG A 327 2.13 -23.18 2.91
CA ARG A 327 2.70 -23.34 4.26
C ARG A 327 2.55 -24.76 4.80
N ILE A 328 1.35 -25.36 4.69
CA ILE A 328 1.10 -26.73 5.16
C ILE A 328 1.99 -27.71 4.39
N ARG A 329 2.07 -27.57 3.06
CA ARG A 329 2.95 -28.39 2.21
C ARG A 329 4.41 -28.30 2.63
N LEU A 330 4.94 -27.08 2.85
CA LEU A 330 6.30 -26.86 3.35
C LEU A 330 6.52 -27.50 4.73
N LYS A 331 5.58 -27.29 5.67
CA LYS A 331 5.64 -27.85 7.01
C LYS A 331 5.75 -29.38 6.99
N THR A 332 4.91 -30.04 6.17
CA THR A 332 4.92 -31.49 6.03
C THR A 332 6.24 -31.98 5.42
N MET A 333 6.70 -31.33 4.34
CA MET A 333 7.94 -31.68 3.65
C MET A 333 9.19 -31.54 4.53
N ALA A 334 9.26 -30.47 5.29
CA ALA A 334 10.41 -30.18 6.17
C ALA A 334 10.32 -30.85 7.56
N GLN A 335 9.18 -31.45 7.90
CA GLN A 335 8.88 -31.96 9.24
C GLN A 335 9.22 -30.91 10.34
N SER A 336 8.93 -29.64 10.05
CA SER A 336 9.33 -28.50 10.87
C SER A 336 8.10 -27.80 11.47
N SER A 337 8.27 -27.24 12.68
CA SER A 337 7.28 -26.36 13.31
C SER A 337 7.41 -24.89 12.89
N SER A 338 8.55 -24.49 12.33
CA SER A 338 8.86 -23.10 11.96
C SER A 338 8.39 -22.76 10.53
N ALA A 339 7.12 -23.04 10.21
CA ALA A 339 6.51 -22.72 8.93
C ALA A 339 5.35 -21.73 9.10
N PHE A 340 5.42 -20.59 8.44
CA PHE A 340 4.45 -19.49 8.54
C PHE A 340 3.99 -19.02 7.18
N THR A 341 2.78 -18.43 7.11
CA THR A 341 2.49 -17.53 6.01
C THR A 341 3.23 -16.22 6.19
N ILE A 342 3.47 -15.47 5.10
CA ILE A 342 4.09 -14.14 5.18
C ILE A 342 3.37 -13.26 6.20
N ALA A 343 2.04 -13.17 6.13
CA ALA A 343 1.24 -12.40 7.08
C ALA A 343 1.43 -12.87 8.53
N GLN A 344 1.44 -14.18 8.79
CA GLN A 344 1.69 -14.72 10.13
C GLN A 344 3.10 -14.40 10.64
N PHE A 345 4.10 -14.50 9.78
CA PHE A 345 5.48 -14.15 10.14
C PHE A 345 5.59 -12.67 10.47
N LEU A 346 5.09 -11.79 9.61
CA LEU A 346 5.10 -10.35 9.82
C LEU A 346 4.31 -9.95 11.07
N ALA A 347 3.16 -10.57 11.32
CA ALA A 347 2.37 -10.34 12.54
C ALA A 347 3.11 -10.74 13.82
N LYS A 348 3.79 -11.89 13.80
CA LYS A 348 4.64 -12.33 14.91
C LYS A 348 5.77 -11.34 15.21
N GLN A 349 6.27 -10.67 14.19
CA GLN A 349 7.28 -9.62 14.29
C GLN A 349 6.68 -8.21 14.53
N LYS A 350 5.36 -8.11 14.74
CA LYS A 350 4.62 -6.82 14.88
C LYS A 350 4.79 -5.89 13.69
N GLN A 351 4.93 -6.47 12.49
CA GLN A 351 5.14 -5.78 11.23
C GLN A 351 3.97 -6.01 10.25
N PHE A 352 2.77 -6.27 10.77
CA PHE A 352 1.56 -6.49 9.98
C PHE A 352 0.37 -5.75 10.58
N ASN A 353 -0.33 -5.02 9.75
CA ASN A 353 -1.56 -4.32 10.13
C ASN A 353 -2.77 -5.18 9.74
N TRP A 354 -3.47 -5.73 10.74
CA TRP A 354 -4.66 -6.54 10.53
C TRP A 354 -5.91 -5.75 10.10
N GLU A 355 -5.92 -4.43 10.31
CA GLU A 355 -7.04 -3.59 9.88
C GLU A 355 -7.00 -3.35 8.36
N THR A 356 -5.81 -3.11 7.83
CA THR A 356 -5.60 -2.89 6.39
C THR A 356 -5.20 -4.15 5.63
N MET A 357 -4.94 -5.26 6.34
CA MET A 357 -4.41 -6.52 5.80
C MET A 357 -3.10 -6.34 5.01
N ARG A 358 -2.25 -5.40 5.46
CA ARG A 358 -1.00 -5.04 4.78
C ARG A 358 0.21 -5.08 5.72
N PRO A 359 1.42 -5.32 5.18
CA PRO A 359 2.64 -5.18 5.94
C PRO A 359 2.87 -3.73 6.38
N LEU A 360 3.49 -3.56 7.56
CA LEU A 360 3.97 -2.26 8.02
C LEU A 360 5.35 -2.01 7.40
N LEU A 361 5.45 -0.94 6.62
CA LEU A 361 6.68 -0.62 5.88
C LEU A 361 7.68 0.22 6.70
N THR A 362 7.25 0.74 7.85
CA THR A 362 8.04 1.63 8.72
C THR A 362 8.73 0.92 9.88
N GLY A 363 8.38 -0.32 10.16
CA GLY A 363 8.90 -1.06 11.31
C GLY A 363 10.36 -1.48 11.17
N ASN A 364 11.07 -1.54 12.29
CA ASN A 364 12.39 -2.13 12.39
C ASN A 364 12.23 -3.50 13.08
N GLY A 365 12.45 -4.57 12.32
CA GLY A 365 12.50 -5.93 12.87
C GLY A 365 13.95 -6.35 13.09
N ASN A 366 14.17 -7.24 14.03
CA ASN A 366 15.46 -7.92 14.21
C ASN A 366 15.19 -9.41 14.37
N TYR A 367 15.39 -10.16 13.30
CA TYR A 367 15.18 -11.60 13.30
C TYR A 367 16.51 -12.33 13.21
N ALA A 368 16.88 -13.02 14.29
CA ALA A 368 18.17 -13.68 14.40
C ALA A 368 18.07 -15.19 14.77
N GLN A 369 16.87 -15.79 14.73
CA GLN A 369 16.66 -17.15 15.21
C GLN A 369 17.20 -18.19 14.22
N GLU A 370 16.62 -18.27 13.02
CA GLU A 370 17.03 -19.21 11.99
C GLU A 370 18.02 -18.55 11.01
N LYS A 371 19.03 -19.33 10.57
CA LYS A 371 20.08 -18.82 9.67
C LYS A 371 19.79 -19.10 8.20
N THR A 372 18.81 -19.96 7.92
CA THR A 372 18.36 -20.26 6.56
C THR A 372 16.89 -19.90 6.43
N VAL A 373 16.54 -19.17 5.39
CA VAL A 373 15.16 -18.81 5.09
C VAL A 373 14.79 -19.34 3.72
N VAL A 374 13.68 -20.05 3.65
CA VAL A 374 13.12 -20.59 2.39
C VAL A 374 11.75 -19.97 2.18
N ILE A 375 11.55 -19.34 1.02
CA ILE A 375 10.28 -18.76 0.60
C ILE A 375 9.79 -19.56 -0.61
N ASP A 376 8.72 -20.35 -0.42
CA ASP A 376 8.07 -21.10 -1.51
C ASP A 376 7.03 -20.22 -2.20
N GLU A 377 6.80 -20.48 -3.48
CA GLU A 377 5.84 -19.72 -4.33
C GLU A 377 6.10 -18.20 -4.28
N CYS A 378 7.36 -17.79 -4.25
CA CYS A 378 7.75 -16.39 -4.07
C CYS A 378 7.26 -15.46 -5.19
N SER A 379 6.89 -15.98 -6.36
CA SER A 379 6.28 -15.23 -7.47
C SER A 379 4.90 -14.66 -7.15
N MET A 380 4.24 -15.14 -6.09
CA MET A 380 2.95 -14.63 -5.63
C MET A 380 3.07 -13.48 -4.62
N LEU A 381 4.29 -13.15 -4.19
CA LEU A 381 4.51 -12.08 -3.21
C LEU A 381 4.48 -10.72 -3.90
N THR A 382 3.88 -9.75 -3.21
CA THR A 382 3.95 -8.34 -3.61
C THR A 382 5.33 -7.76 -3.29
N LEU A 383 5.66 -6.62 -3.86
CA LEU A 383 6.91 -5.91 -3.53
C LEU A 383 6.92 -5.47 -2.07
N GLU A 384 5.78 -5.11 -1.51
CA GLU A 384 5.62 -4.74 -0.11
C GLU A 384 5.90 -5.94 0.82
N ASP A 385 5.42 -7.14 0.46
CA ASP A 385 5.70 -8.37 1.22
C ASP A 385 7.21 -8.67 1.22
N PHE A 386 7.84 -8.62 0.06
CA PHE A 386 9.29 -8.78 -0.06
C PHE A 386 10.05 -7.76 0.78
N PHE A 387 9.69 -6.48 0.65
CA PHE A 387 10.32 -5.42 1.42
C PHE A 387 10.20 -5.66 2.93
N ALA A 388 8.99 -5.93 3.42
CA ALA A 388 8.75 -6.15 4.84
C ALA A 388 9.51 -7.37 5.39
N VAL A 389 9.53 -8.48 4.64
CA VAL A 389 10.27 -9.68 5.03
C VAL A 389 11.77 -9.40 5.05
N PHE A 390 12.33 -8.84 3.98
CA PHE A 390 13.77 -8.59 3.90
C PHE A 390 14.23 -7.50 4.87
N LYS A 391 13.39 -6.53 5.18
CA LYS A 391 13.70 -5.52 6.20
C LYS A 391 13.84 -6.13 7.60
N ILE A 392 13.09 -7.21 7.91
CA ILE A 392 13.22 -7.97 9.15
C ILE A 392 14.47 -8.85 9.14
N LEU A 393 14.77 -9.49 8.00
CA LEU A 393 15.85 -10.48 7.87
C LEU A 393 17.24 -9.86 7.66
N ASP A 394 17.33 -8.60 7.30
CA ASP A 394 18.60 -7.94 6.90
C ASP A 394 19.23 -7.09 8.00
N MET A 395 18.73 -7.17 9.19
CA MET A 395 19.29 -6.42 10.32
C MET A 395 20.41 -7.17 11.02
#